data_1646005cb33d23e3a36183286506b299
#
_entry.id   1646005cb33d23e3a36183286506b299
#
_cell.length_a   1.000
_cell.length_b   1.000
_cell.length_c   1.000
_cell.angle_alpha   90.00
_cell.angle_beta   90.00
_cell.angle_gamma   90.00
#
_symmetry.space_group_name_H-M   'P 1'
#
loop_
_entity.id
_entity.type
_entity.pdbx_description
1 polymer ?
#
loop_
_entity_poly.entity_id
_entity_poly.type
_entity_poly.pdbx_seq_one_letter_code
_entity_poly.pdbx_strand_id
1 'polypeptide(L)'
;MRLLALLLAVCMLLGGCSWMSGAYSSIRPHTQSYSSTNRETPTGSAATFLELRSAICDLVDQAQERGLIVLAGYDPQSLQGDVRSAVEYALESYPLGCYALENLRWELGTSGKDQVLRLTLSYRLSRSAFASIQKVRTPSAARTLIQQAMASCDSLVVFQVSNYSETDFLQMIQDYARRNPDLVMEMPQAILSFYPQEGARRLVEIQFSYQNDREELRRMQREVQQVVQSATLYLLPGCTAMEHYGQLYTFLMERFHYSLENSVTPAYSLLLHGVGDSRAFASVFSLLCQKAGLYCQTVSGTRNGESWNWNLISDGQQFFHVDLLRGGEFTPLEDWRMEGYVWDYSAYPASVAAVQPTGE
;
A
#
# COMPACT_ATOMS: atom_id res chain seq x y z
N MET A 1 -36.55 48.52 39.80
CA MET A 1 -36.22 47.11 39.45
C MET A 1 -34.91 46.56 40.03
N ARG A 2 -33.92 47.37 40.38
CA ARG A 2 -32.64 46.89 40.97
C ARG A 2 -32.70 46.53 42.48
N LEU A 3 -33.64 47.12 43.24
CA LEU A 3 -33.81 46.83 44.66
C LEU A 3 -34.59 45.51 44.93
N LEU A 4 -35.49 45.10 44.02
CA LEU A 4 -36.26 43.89 44.16
C LEU A 4 -35.41 42.63 43.92
N ALA A 5 -34.38 42.72 43.02
CA ALA A 5 -33.47 41.63 42.72
C ALA A 5 -32.49 41.37 43.88
N LEU A 6 -32.12 42.42 44.62
CA LEU A 6 -31.21 42.32 45.78
C LEU A 6 -31.94 41.65 46.99
N LEU A 7 -33.22 41.92 47.18
CA LEU A 7 -34.01 41.33 48.25
C LEU A 7 -34.27 39.82 48.05
N LEU A 8 -34.44 39.40 46.78
CA LEU A 8 -34.57 37.96 46.42
C LEU A 8 -33.25 37.17 46.61
N ALA A 9 -32.10 37.79 46.36
CA ALA A 9 -30.80 37.17 46.54
C ALA A 9 -30.45 36.96 48.04
N VAL A 10 -30.88 37.89 48.90
CA VAL A 10 -30.66 37.78 50.37
C VAL A 10 -31.56 36.73 51.00
N CYS A 11 -32.79 36.51 50.50
CA CYS A 11 -33.69 35.48 50.99
C CYS A 11 -33.26 34.05 50.67
N MET A 12 -32.45 33.86 49.60
CA MET A 12 -31.90 32.53 49.27
C MET A 12 -30.68 32.15 50.11
N LEU A 13 -30.03 33.10 50.78
CA LEU A 13 -28.84 32.84 51.62
C LEU A 13 -29.17 32.54 53.06
N LEU A 14 -30.41 32.71 53.51
CA LEU A 14 -30.83 32.48 54.91
C LEU A 14 -31.75 31.23 55.08
N GLY A 15 -32.02 30.48 54.04
CA GLY A 15 -32.90 29.30 54.08
C GLY A 15 -32.20 27.93 54.16
N GLY A 16 -30.98 27.87 54.54
CA GLY A 16 -30.22 26.63 54.57
C GLY A 16 -29.69 26.34 55.98
N CYS A 17 -30.41 25.64 56.80
CA CYS A 17 -29.96 24.71 57.82
C CYS A 17 -30.91 24.68 58.99
N SER A 18 -31.72 23.66 59.04
CA SER A 18 -31.94 22.87 60.24
C SER A 18 -33.27 22.12 60.14
N TRP A 19 -33.23 20.98 59.54
CA TRP A 19 -34.16 19.90 59.87
C TRP A 19 -33.62 18.55 59.35
N MET A 20 -32.61 18.05 60.01
CA MET A 20 -32.31 16.62 60.01
C MET A 20 -31.62 16.22 61.31
N SER A 21 -32.37 16.30 62.40
CA SER A 21 -32.06 15.47 63.56
C SER A 21 -32.79 14.14 63.38
N GLY A 22 -32.39 13.39 62.39
CA GLY A 22 -32.75 11.99 62.24
C GLY A 22 -31.63 11.17 62.88
N ALA A 23 -32.03 10.33 63.84
CA ALA A 23 -31.17 9.41 64.53
C ALA A 23 -30.29 8.65 63.54
N TYR A 24 -28.96 8.74 63.69
CA TYR A 24 -28.01 7.85 63.04
C TYR A 24 -28.33 6.42 63.44
N SER A 25 -29.07 5.69 62.62
CA SER A 25 -29.08 4.24 62.70
C SER A 25 -27.68 3.77 62.39
N SER A 26 -26.98 3.18 63.36
CA SER A 26 -25.71 2.53 63.13
C SER A 26 -25.93 1.42 62.09
N ILE A 27 -25.56 1.70 60.84
CA ILE A 27 -25.46 0.67 59.84
C ILE A 27 -24.32 -0.23 60.30
N ARG A 28 -24.64 -1.42 60.78
CA ARG A 28 -23.64 -2.47 60.94
C ARG A 28 -22.95 -2.60 59.62
N PRO A 29 -21.61 -2.59 59.56
CA PRO A 29 -20.91 -2.88 58.34
C PRO A 29 -21.33 -4.30 57.96
N HIS A 30 -22.17 -4.42 56.94
CA HIS A 30 -22.29 -5.65 56.22
C HIS A 30 -20.89 -5.85 55.59
N THR A 31 -20.09 -6.67 56.24
CA THR A 31 -19.01 -7.35 55.56
C THR A 31 -19.72 -8.24 54.52
N GLN A 32 -20.16 -7.65 53.41
CA GLN A 32 -20.32 -8.40 52.23
C GLN A 32 -18.91 -8.81 51.87
N SER A 33 -18.58 -10.05 52.19
CA SER A 33 -17.59 -10.77 51.46
C SER A 33 -18.09 -10.77 50.00
N TYR A 34 -17.70 -9.74 49.28
CA TYR A 34 -17.63 -9.85 47.83
C TYR A 34 -16.51 -10.87 47.56
N SER A 35 -16.83 -12.15 47.64
CA SER A 35 -16.24 -13.11 46.78
C SER A 35 -16.74 -12.74 45.40
N SER A 36 -16.22 -11.64 44.84
CA SER A 36 -16.14 -11.49 43.42
C SER A 36 -15.24 -12.61 42.96
N THR A 37 -15.80 -13.79 42.79
CA THR A 37 -15.33 -14.72 41.81
C THR A 37 -15.50 -13.99 40.47
N ASN A 38 -14.67 -12.97 40.24
CA ASN A 38 -14.32 -12.56 38.89
C ASN A 38 -13.61 -13.78 38.34
N ARG A 39 -14.35 -14.77 37.87
CA ARG A 39 -13.80 -15.83 37.06
C ARG A 39 -13.31 -15.14 35.81
N GLU A 40 -12.01 -14.83 35.80
CA GLU A 40 -11.33 -14.42 34.59
C GLU A 40 -11.64 -15.50 33.55
N THR A 41 -12.29 -15.12 32.46
CA THR A 41 -12.66 -16.07 31.40
C THR A 41 -11.37 -16.45 30.67
N PRO A 42 -11.01 -17.74 30.60
CA PRO A 42 -9.85 -18.17 29.85
C PRO A 42 -9.97 -17.77 28.38
N THR A 43 -8.90 -17.23 27.82
CA THR A 43 -8.79 -16.89 26.39
C THR A 43 -8.21 -18.05 25.59
N GLY A 44 -7.64 -19.04 26.24
CA GLY A 44 -7.08 -20.25 25.61
C GLY A 44 -6.62 -21.27 26.64
N SER A 45 -6.17 -22.42 26.15
CA SER A 45 -5.54 -23.48 26.94
C SER A 45 -4.33 -24.05 26.20
N ALA A 46 -3.35 -24.58 26.95
CA ALA A 46 -2.18 -25.24 26.40
C ALA A 46 -1.69 -26.33 27.34
N ALA A 47 -1.35 -27.49 26.80
CA ALA A 47 -0.70 -28.61 27.46
C ALA A 47 0.72 -28.87 26.92
N THR A 48 1.07 -28.26 25.80
CA THR A 48 2.35 -28.42 25.12
C THR A 48 2.93 -27.06 24.72
N PHE A 49 4.25 -27.02 24.45
CA PHE A 49 4.92 -25.81 23.96
C PHE A 49 4.31 -25.26 22.67
N LEU A 50 3.94 -26.14 21.72
CA LEU A 50 3.35 -25.69 20.44
C LEU A 50 1.97 -25.06 20.66
N GLU A 51 1.15 -25.62 21.53
CA GLU A 51 -0.15 -25.05 21.89
C GLU A 51 -0.01 -23.72 22.62
N LEU A 52 0.95 -23.63 23.56
CA LEU A 52 1.25 -22.40 24.26
C LEU A 52 1.67 -21.27 23.30
N ARG A 53 2.59 -21.57 22.41
CA ARG A 53 3.05 -20.65 21.38
C ARG A 53 1.89 -20.21 20.47
N SER A 54 1.06 -21.15 20.04
CA SER A 54 -0.13 -20.85 19.22
C SER A 54 -1.10 -19.93 19.96
N ALA A 55 -1.43 -20.25 21.21
CA ALA A 55 -2.36 -19.44 22.02
C ALA A 55 -1.85 -18.00 22.24
N ILE A 56 -0.55 -17.81 22.41
CA ILE A 56 0.04 -16.47 22.49
C ILE A 56 -0.05 -15.74 21.15
N CYS A 57 0.24 -16.42 20.01
CA CYS A 57 0.11 -15.82 18.69
C CYS A 57 -1.36 -15.49 18.35
N ASP A 58 -2.32 -16.29 18.78
CA ASP A 58 -3.75 -16.02 18.59
C ASP A 58 -4.21 -14.76 19.33
N LEU A 59 -3.66 -14.49 20.52
CA LEU A 59 -3.89 -13.22 21.24
C LEU A 59 -3.36 -12.03 20.43
N VAL A 60 -2.18 -12.18 19.84
CA VAL A 60 -1.60 -11.15 18.95
C VAL A 60 -2.45 -10.94 17.73
N ASP A 61 -2.88 -12.02 17.04
CA ASP A 61 -3.73 -11.95 15.84
C ASP A 61 -5.06 -11.23 16.09
N GLN A 62 -5.58 -11.36 17.31
CA GLN A 62 -6.85 -10.73 17.74
C GLN A 62 -6.63 -9.34 18.36
N ALA A 63 -5.41 -8.83 18.42
CA ALA A 63 -5.05 -7.58 19.09
C ALA A 63 -5.60 -7.49 20.52
N GLN A 64 -5.51 -8.60 21.27
CA GLN A 64 -5.95 -8.67 22.67
C GLN A 64 -4.90 -8.03 23.59
N GLU A 65 -5.33 -7.14 24.47
CA GLU A 65 -4.43 -6.50 25.45
C GLU A 65 -4.17 -7.38 26.67
N ARG A 66 -5.03 -8.37 26.93
CA ARG A 66 -4.94 -9.30 28.03
C ARG A 66 -5.27 -10.71 27.60
N GLY A 67 -4.55 -11.68 28.12
CA GLY A 67 -4.81 -13.09 27.90
C GLY A 67 -4.70 -13.90 29.18
N LEU A 68 -5.56 -14.93 29.31
CA LEU A 68 -5.50 -15.94 30.34
C LEU A 68 -5.45 -17.32 29.69
N ILE A 69 -4.31 -17.98 29.73
CA ILE A 69 -4.12 -19.32 29.15
C ILE A 69 -4.11 -20.34 30.30
N VAL A 70 -5.00 -21.32 30.23
CA VAL A 70 -5.04 -22.44 31.20
C VAL A 70 -3.99 -23.48 30.80
N LEU A 71 -3.15 -23.88 31.76
CA LEU A 71 -2.02 -24.80 31.56
C LEU A 71 -2.32 -26.20 32.16
N ALA A 72 -3.49 -26.74 31.80
CA ALA A 72 -3.93 -28.04 32.32
C ALA A 72 -3.04 -29.17 31.75
N GLY A 73 -2.37 -29.90 32.65
CA GLY A 73 -1.52 -31.01 32.25
C GLY A 73 -0.15 -30.63 31.68
N TYR A 74 0.21 -29.33 31.77
CA TYR A 74 1.54 -28.88 31.32
C TYR A 74 2.65 -29.38 32.29
N ASP A 75 3.81 -29.74 31.74
CA ASP A 75 4.96 -30.15 32.54
C ASP A 75 5.53 -28.97 33.35
N PRO A 76 5.48 -29.01 34.71
CA PRO A 76 5.98 -27.92 35.55
C PRO A 76 7.49 -27.67 35.40
N GLN A 77 8.28 -28.69 35.00
CA GLN A 77 9.73 -28.55 34.91
C GLN A 77 10.17 -27.73 33.69
N SER A 78 9.46 -27.85 32.58
CA SER A 78 9.75 -27.10 31.35
C SER A 78 9.03 -25.76 31.28
N LEU A 79 7.92 -25.58 32.01
CA LEU A 79 6.95 -24.50 31.85
C LEU A 79 7.56 -23.10 31.79
N GLN A 80 8.45 -22.76 32.75
CA GLN A 80 9.03 -21.42 32.80
C GLN A 80 9.94 -21.12 31.59
N GLY A 81 10.69 -22.12 31.13
CA GLY A 81 11.53 -22.05 29.92
C GLY A 81 10.69 -21.89 28.66
N ASP A 82 9.64 -22.70 28.57
CA ASP A 82 8.74 -22.73 27.43
C ASP A 82 7.94 -21.43 27.30
N VAL A 83 7.45 -20.86 28.41
CA VAL A 83 6.80 -19.53 28.41
C VAL A 83 7.74 -18.46 27.91
N ARG A 84 8.98 -18.44 28.39
CA ARG A 84 10.00 -17.47 27.93
C ARG A 84 10.22 -17.61 26.43
N SER A 85 10.46 -18.82 25.94
CA SER A 85 10.70 -19.08 24.50
C SER A 85 9.48 -18.78 23.63
N ALA A 86 8.27 -19.02 24.12
CA ALA A 86 7.05 -18.69 23.39
C ALA A 86 6.81 -17.16 23.32
N VAL A 87 7.11 -16.43 24.37
CA VAL A 87 7.06 -14.96 24.42
C VAL A 87 8.12 -14.34 23.51
N GLU A 88 9.34 -14.86 23.54
CA GLU A 88 10.44 -14.44 22.68
C GLU A 88 10.12 -14.68 21.21
N TYR A 89 9.56 -15.85 20.90
CA TYR A 89 9.03 -16.13 19.55
C TYR A 89 7.95 -15.13 19.11
N ALA A 90 7.00 -14.78 19.98
CA ALA A 90 5.95 -13.83 19.65
C ALA A 90 6.51 -12.42 19.38
N LEU A 91 7.56 -11.99 20.08
CA LEU A 91 8.18 -10.68 19.94
C LEU A 91 9.16 -10.59 18.77
N GLU A 92 9.91 -11.66 18.48
CA GLU A 92 11.07 -11.59 17.58
C GLU A 92 10.90 -12.39 16.28
N SER A 93 10.02 -13.40 16.26
CA SER A 93 9.88 -14.33 15.14
C SER A 93 8.46 -14.37 14.54
N TYR A 94 7.44 -13.96 15.29
CA TYR A 94 6.07 -13.91 14.80
C TYR A 94 5.81 -12.61 14.06
N PRO A 95 5.40 -12.62 12.76
CA PRO A 95 5.37 -11.42 11.94
C PRO A 95 4.57 -10.25 12.54
N LEU A 96 3.33 -10.51 12.97
CA LEU A 96 2.50 -9.47 13.59
C LEU A 96 3.02 -9.03 14.95
N GLY A 97 3.63 -9.95 15.70
CA GLY A 97 4.26 -9.62 16.99
C GLY A 97 5.48 -8.72 16.81
N CYS A 98 6.41 -9.09 15.92
CA CYS A 98 7.59 -8.27 15.59
C CYS A 98 7.20 -6.85 15.15
N TYR A 99 6.14 -6.74 14.40
CA TYR A 99 5.68 -5.47 13.83
C TYR A 99 4.87 -4.63 14.81
N ALA A 100 3.92 -5.25 15.51
CA ALA A 100 2.88 -4.54 16.23
C ALA A 100 3.07 -4.49 17.75
N LEU A 101 3.73 -5.49 18.35
CA LEU A 101 3.94 -5.50 19.80
C LEU A 101 5.00 -4.49 20.23
N GLU A 102 4.66 -3.69 21.22
CA GLU A 102 5.60 -2.84 21.94
C GLU A 102 6.20 -3.61 23.11
N ASN A 103 5.34 -4.34 23.87
CA ASN A 103 5.74 -5.11 25.04
C ASN A 103 4.79 -6.27 25.28
N LEU A 104 5.31 -7.36 25.86
CA LEU A 104 4.55 -8.51 26.33
C LEU A 104 5.06 -8.90 27.71
N ARG A 105 4.21 -8.77 28.75
CA ARG A 105 4.47 -9.17 30.12
C ARG A 105 3.69 -10.42 30.45
N TRP A 106 4.25 -11.26 31.29
CA TRP A 106 3.60 -12.49 31.68
C TRP A 106 3.82 -12.81 33.16
N GLU A 107 2.84 -13.50 33.74
CA GLU A 107 2.85 -13.96 35.12
C GLU A 107 2.25 -15.36 35.21
N LEU A 108 2.93 -16.28 35.90
CA LEU A 108 2.38 -17.58 36.26
C LEU A 108 1.58 -17.48 37.54
N GLY A 109 0.44 -18.11 37.58
CA GLY A 109 -0.44 -18.12 38.74
C GLY A 109 -1.32 -19.34 38.78
N THR A 110 -2.33 -19.31 39.66
CA THR A 110 -3.36 -20.36 39.76
C THR A 110 -4.75 -19.73 39.63
N SER A 111 -5.67 -20.49 39.01
CA SER A 111 -7.08 -20.19 38.98
C SER A 111 -7.87 -21.45 39.36
N GLY A 112 -8.33 -21.48 40.62
CA GLY A 112 -8.88 -22.70 41.19
C GLY A 112 -7.80 -23.77 41.41
N LYS A 113 -7.90 -24.89 40.70
CA LYS A 113 -6.93 -26.00 40.73
C LYS A 113 -5.91 -25.97 39.60
N ASP A 114 -6.13 -25.13 38.57
CA ASP A 114 -5.34 -25.13 37.37
C ASP A 114 -4.25 -24.08 37.43
N GLN A 115 -3.08 -24.40 36.89
CA GLN A 115 -2.05 -23.40 36.60
C GLN A 115 -2.52 -22.54 35.44
N VAL A 116 -2.22 -21.25 35.50
CA VAL A 116 -2.60 -20.31 34.44
C VAL A 116 -1.45 -19.36 34.12
N LEU A 117 -1.38 -18.96 32.88
CA LEU A 117 -0.50 -17.90 32.39
C LEU A 117 -1.34 -16.65 32.14
N ARG A 118 -1.06 -15.56 32.85
CA ARG A 118 -1.61 -14.24 32.60
C ARG A 118 -0.68 -13.46 31.71
N LEU A 119 -1.21 -12.88 30.64
CA LEU A 119 -0.48 -12.09 29.66
C LEU A 119 -1.05 -10.69 29.59
N THR A 120 -0.15 -9.70 29.49
CA THR A 120 -0.49 -8.31 29.20
C THR A 120 0.31 -7.86 28.00
N LEU A 121 -0.39 -7.48 26.94
CA LEU A 121 0.18 -7.09 25.66
C LEU A 121 -0.06 -5.59 25.43
N SER A 122 0.96 -4.88 25.01
CA SER A 122 0.83 -3.50 24.51
C SER A 122 1.25 -3.42 23.05
N TYR A 123 0.55 -2.58 22.30
CA TYR A 123 0.72 -2.48 20.84
C TYR A 123 1.15 -1.07 20.46
N ARG A 124 2.05 -0.97 19.47
CA ARG A 124 2.44 0.30 18.82
C ARG A 124 1.36 0.83 17.89
N LEU A 125 0.48 -0.06 17.41
CA LEU A 125 -0.55 0.24 16.42
C LEU A 125 -1.92 0.37 17.07
N SER A 126 -2.76 1.22 16.50
CA SER A 126 -4.18 1.23 16.83
C SER A 126 -4.86 -0.05 16.32
N ARG A 127 -5.98 -0.42 16.95
CA ARG A 127 -6.76 -1.61 16.54
C ARG A 127 -7.24 -1.52 15.08
N SER A 128 -7.55 -0.32 14.58
CA SER A 128 -7.93 -0.10 13.17
C SER A 128 -6.76 -0.30 12.21
N ALA A 129 -5.58 0.19 12.55
CA ALA A 129 -4.37 -0.02 11.76
C ALA A 129 -4.00 -1.51 11.71
N PHE A 130 -4.15 -2.21 12.84
CA PHE A 130 -3.91 -3.65 12.91
C PHE A 130 -4.87 -4.44 11.98
N ALA A 131 -6.16 -4.09 12.00
CA ALA A 131 -7.17 -4.73 11.17
C ALA A 131 -7.00 -4.46 9.66
N SER A 132 -6.27 -3.42 9.28
CA SER A 132 -6.00 -3.07 7.88
C SER A 132 -4.87 -3.92 7.25
N ILE A 133 -4.10 -4.68 8.04
CA ILE A 133 -3.02 -5.52 7.55
C ILE A 133 -3.60 -6.71 6.78
N GLN A 134 -3.35 -6.75 5.48
CA GLN A 134 -3.87 -7.81 4.61
C GLN A 134 -2.92 -9.01 4.56
N LYS A 135 -3.49 -10.22 4.52
CA LYS A 135 -2.73 -11.47 4.33
C LYS A 135 -2.70 -11.80 2.84
N VAL A 136 -1.52 -11.81 2.23
CA VAL A 136 -1.32 -12.16 0.82
C VAL A 136 -0.63 -13.51 0.68
N ARG A 137 -1.05 -14.27 -0.33
CA ARG A 137 -0.52 -15.62 -0.58
C ARG A 137 0.32 -15.69 -1.86
N THR A 138 0.22 -14.71 -2.72
CA THR A 138 0.88 -14.69 -4.03
C THR A 138 1.59 -13.37 -4.29
N PRO A 139 2.68 -13.35 -5.07
CA PRO A 139 3.32 -12.10 -5.51
C PRO A 139 2.37 -11.16 -6.27
N SER A 140 1.39 -11.74 -7.00
CA SER A 140 0.38 -10.94 -7.72
C SER A 140 -0.54 -10.18 -6.76
N ALA A 141 -0.97 -10.81 -5.65
CA ALA A 141 -1.77 -10.12 -4.63
C ALA A 141 -0.99 -8.98 -3.96
N ALA A 142 0.29 -9.19 -3.64
CA ALA A 142 1.17 -8.15 -3.12
C ALA A 142 1.32 -6.99 -4.13
N ARG A 143 1.53 -7.32 -5.41
CA ARG A 143 1.58 -6.32 -6.50
C ARG A 143 0.31 -5.46 -6.55
N THR A 144 -0.87 -6.07 -6.45
CA THR A 144 -2.14 -5.34 -6.47
C THR A 144 -2.22 -4.33 -5.32
N LEU A 145 -1.81 -4.70 -4.09
CA LEU A 145 -1.81 -3.79 -2.95
C LEU A 145 -0.86 -2.61 -3.14
N ILE A 146 0.35 -2.88 -3.63
CA ILE A 146 1.34 -1.84 -3.95
C ILE A 146 0.79 -0.87 -5.00
N GLN A 147 0.20 -1.40 -6.07
CA GLN A 147 -0.41 -0.61 -7.15
C GLN A 147 -1.56 0.27 -6.65
N GLN A 148 -2.42 -0.28 -5.80
CA GLN A 148 -3.52 0.47 -5.17
C GLN A 148 -3.00 1.61 -4.30
N ALA A 149 -1.99 1.35 -3.46
CA ALA A 149 -1.38 2.36 -2.61
C ALA A 149 -0.76 3.50 -3.44
N MET A 150 -0.02 3.17 -4.51
CA MET A 150 0.57 4.16 -5.42
C MET A 150 -0.51 4.96 -6.16
N ALA A 151 -1.54 4.30 -6.71
CA ALA A 151 -2.64 4.99 -7.39
C ALA A 151 -3.43 5.89 -6.45
N SER A 152 -3.49 5.56 -5.16
CA SER A 152 -4.16 6.37 -4.12
C SER A 152 -3.24 7.41 -3.49
N CYS A 153 -1.96 7.46 -3.89
CA CYS A 153 -0.94 8.31 -3.27
C CYS A 153 -0.86 8.09 -1.75
N ASP A 154 -1.00 6.82 -1.31
CA ASP A 154 -0.87 6.47 0.09
C ASP A 154 0.61 6.47 0.49
N SER A 155 0.91 6.90 1.72
CA SER A 155 2.28 6.94 2.24
C SER A 155 2.76 5.60 2.81
N LEU A 156 1.87 4.62 2.96
CA LEU A 156 2.17 3.36 3.62
C LEU A 156 1.33 2.22 3.03
N VAL A 157 1.96 1.10 2.76
CA VAL A 157 1.26 -0.17 2.52
C VAL A 157 1.91 -1.27 3.37
N VAL A 158 1.08 -2.05 4.06
CA VAL A 158 1.53 -3.13 4.94
C VAL A 158 0.74 -4.40 4.62
N PHE A 159 1.44 -5.51 4.43
CA PHE A 159 0.82 -6.81 4.20
C PHE A 159 1.67 -7.96 4.72
N GLN A 160 1.02 -9.04 5.10
CA GLN A 160 1.67 -10.25 5.58
C GLN A 160 1.76 -11.30 4.47
N VAL A 161 2.96 -11.84 4.26
CA VAL A 161 3.26 -12.91 3.29
C VAL A 161 3.46 -14.22 4.03
N SER A 162 2.77 -15.28 3.58
CA SER A 162 2.86 -16.62 4.20
C SER A 162 4.06 -17.42 3.70
N ASN A 163 4.44 -17.28 2.42
CA ASN A 163 5.60 -17.90 1.80
C ASN A 163 6.38 -16.83 1.06
N TYR A 164 7.28 -16.16 1.78
CA TYR A 164 8.14 -15.15 1.18
C TYR A 164 9.16 -15.83 0.27
N SER A 165 9.19 -15.44 -0.98
CA SER A 165 10.30 -15.65 -1.91
C SER A 165 10.95 -14.30 -2.18
N GLU A 166 12.21 -14.29 -2.55
CA GLU A 166 12.87 -13.07 -2.99
C GLU A 166 12.04 -12.40 -4.10
N THR A 167 11.42 -11.29 -3.75
CA THR A 167 10.55 -10.52 -4.63
C THR A 167 11.09 -9.12 -4.72
N ASP A 168 11.39 -8.68 -5.94
CA ASP A 168 11.84 -7.32 -6.18
C ASP A 168 10.63 -6.37 -6.17
N PHE A 169 10.28 -5.89 -4.98
CA PHE A 169 9.20 -4.91 -4.81
C PHE A 169 9.55 -3.56 -5.41
N LEU A 170 10.82 -3.17 -5.43
CA LEU A 170 11.27 -1.90 -6.04
C LEU A 170 11.04 -1.93 -7.55
N GLN A 171 11.37 -3.06 -8.20
CA GLN A 171 11.08 -3.24 -9.61
C GLN A 171 9.58 -3.20 -9.91
N MET A 172 8.73 -3.79 -9.03
CA MET A 172 7.26 -3.71 -9.18
C MET A 172 6.75 -2.27 -9.11
N ILE A 173 7.29 -1.46 -8.20
CA ILE A 173 6.96 -0.04 -8.04
C ILE A 173 7.34 0.74 -9.30
N GLN A 174 8.57 0.56 -9.79
CA GLN A 174 9.09 1.22 -10.98
C GLN A 174 8.30 0.84 -12.24
N ASP A 175 7.99 -0.45 -12.39
CA ASP A 175 7.23 -0.95 -13.55
C ASP A 175 5.81 -0.39 -13.56
N TYR A 176 5.18 -0.30 -12.39
CA TYR A 176 3.85 0.28 -12.28
C TYR A 176 3.84 1.77 -12.65
N ALA A 177 4.78 2.54 -12.11
CA ALA A 177 4.89 3.96 -12.41
C ALA A 177 5.12 4.23 -13.90
N ARG A 178 5.99 3.44 -14.55
CA ARG A 178 6.27 3.54 -15.99
C ARG A 178 5.05 3.25 -16.86
N ARG A 179 4.22 2.27 -16.47
CA ARG A 179 3.04 1.86 -17.23
C ARG A 179 1.79 2.69 -16.98
N ASN A 180 1.76 3.44 -15.88
CA ASN A 180 0.59 4.20 -15.45
C ASN A 180 0.94 5.65 -15.11
N PRO A 181 1.47 6.40 -16.09
CA PRO A 181 1.87 7.79 -15.87
C PRO A 181 0.68 8.73 -15.63
N ASP A 182 -0.56 8.27 -15.86
CA ASP A 182 -1.81 8.96 -15.52
C ASP A 182 -2.23 8.76 -14.06
N LEU A 183 -1.68 7.76 -13.38
CA LEU A 183 -1.97 7.45 -11.98
C LEU A 183 -0.80 7.77 -11.06
N VAL A 184 0.43 7.65 -11.54
CA VAL A 184 1.63 7.93 -10.76
C VAL A 184 2.25 9.22 -11.25
N MET A 185 1.81 10.34 -10.65
CA MET A 185 2.27 11.68 -11.01
C MET A 185 3.72 11.91 -10.63
N GLU A 186 4.17 11.24 -9.58
CA GLU A 186 5.52 11.35 -9.04
C GLU A 186 6.01 9.96 -8.62
N MET A 187 7.25 9.61 -8.97
CA MET A 187 7.89 8.40 -8.48
C MET A 187 8.21 8.55 -6.99
N PRO A 188 7.56 7.79 -6.10
CA PRO A 188 7.87 7.88 -4.69
C PRO A 188 9.24 7.30 -4.36
N GLN A 189 9.90 7.85 -3.35
CA GLN A 189 10.96 7.15 -2.66
C GLN A 189 10.33 6.05 -1.81
N ALA A 190 10.79 4.81 -1.96
CA ALA A 190 10.25 3.66 -1.25
C ALA A 190 11.28 3.08 -0.28
N ILE A 191 10.88 2.92 0.99
CA ILE A 191 11.65 2.24 2.02
C ILE A 191 10.93 0.96 2.37
N LEU A 192 11.64 -0.17 2.25
CA LEU A 192 11.12 -1.50 2.54
C LEU A 192 11.63 -1.98 3.88
N SER A 193 10.71 -2.48 4.72
CA SER A 193 11.03 -3.12 6.00
C SER A 193 10.33 -4.48 6.09
N PHE A 194 11.01 -5.44 6.71
CA PHE A 194 10.53 -6.82 6.85
C PHE A 194 10.49 -7.22 8.32
N TYR A 195 9.39 -7.88 8.73
CA TYR A 195 9.18 -8.31 10.10
C TYR A 195 8.70 -9.77 10.13
N PRO A 196 9.48 -10.73 10.67
CA PRO A 196 10.91 -10.61 11.00
C PRO A 196 11.77 -10.41 9.74
N GLN A 197 13.03 -10.08 9.94
CA GLN A 197 14.00 -9.88 8.84
C GLN A 197 14.21 -11.15 8.01
N GLU A 198 14.14 -12.31 8.66
CA GLU A 198 14.36 -13.62 8.05
C GLU A 198 13.14 -14.52 8.23
N GLY A 199 13.07 -15.61 7.45
CA GLY A 199 12.00 -16.59 7.53
C GLY A 199 11.02 -16.55 6.37
N ALA A 200 10.21 -17.59 6.24
CA ALA A 200 9.23 -17.73 5.14
C ALA A 200 7.95 -16.89 5.38
N ARG A 201 7.62 -16.62 6.63
CA ARG A 201 6.48 -15.78 7.00
C ARG A 201 6.99 -14.42 7.42
N ARG A 202 6.59 -13.38 6.71
CA ARG A 202 7.02 -12.00 6.97
C ARG A 202 5.87 -11.04 6.83
N LEU A 203 5.95 -9.96 7.56
CA LEU A 203 5.19 -8.76 7.26
C LEU A 203 6.10 -7.84 6.46
N VAL A 204 5.59 -7.30 5.37
CA VAL A 204 6.27 -6.34 4.51
C VAL A 204 5.63 -4.99 4.73
N GLU A 205 6.44 -4.02 5.08
CA GLU A 205 6.07 -2.60 5.15
C GLU A 205 6.79 -1.85 4.06
N ILE A 206 6.05 -1.10 3.26
CA ILE A 206 6.59 -0.20 2.25
C ILE A 206 6.11 1.21 2.57
N GLN A 207 7.06 2.07 2.93
CA GLN A 207 6.82 3.49 3.17
C GLN A 207 7.12 4.26 1.90
N PHE A 208 6.15 5.04 1.42
CA PHE A 208 6.28 5.91 0.27
C PHE A 208 6.43 7.37 0.71
N SER A 209 7.46 8.04 0.23
CA SER A 209 7.68 9.47 0.42
C SER A 209 7.58 10.19 -0.92
N TYR A 210 6.71 11.18 -0.99
CA TYR A 210 6.49 12.05 -2.14
C TYR A 210 6.99 13.46 -1.84
N GLN A 211 7.39 14.22 -2.87
CA GLN A 211 7.75 15.64 -2.74
C GLN A 211 6.50 16.51 -2.62
N ASN A 212 5.45 16.14 -3.39
CA ASN A 212 4.16 16.80 -3.35
C ASN A 212 3.23 16.12 -2.33
N ASP A 213 2.35 16.88 -1.72
CA ASP A 213 1.35 16.31 -0.83
C ASP A 213 0.28 15.49 -1.60
N ARG A 214 -0.48 14.69 -0.87
CA ARG A 214 -1.48 13.80 -1.44
C ARG A 214 -2.58 14.55 -2.20
N GLU A 215 -3.00 15.71 -1.73
CA GLU A 215 -4.07 16.50 -2.36
C GLU A 215 -3.62 17.02 -3.71
N GLU A 216 -2.39 17.53 -3.77
CA GLU A 216 -1.77 17.99 -4.99
C GLU A 216 -1.60 16.86 -6.01
N LEU A 217 -1.05 15.72 -5.61
CA LEU A 217 -0.92 14.55 -6.49
C LEU A 217 -2.28 14.08 -7.04
N ARG A 218 -3.32 14.09 -6.21
CA ARG A 218 -4.69 13.73 -6.63
C ARG A 218 -5.31 14.78 -7.56
N ARG A 219 -4.98 16.06 -7.38
CA ARG A 219 -5.36 17.12 -8.31
C ARG A 219 -4.72 16.88 -9.67
N MET A 220 -3.40 16.67 -9.71
CA MET A 220 -2.65 16.37 -10.93
C MET A 220 -3.19 15.15 -11.66
N GLN A 221 -3.52 14.07 -10.96
CA GLN A 221 -4.15 12.87 -11.55
C GLN A 221 -5.47 13.23 -12.26
N ARG A 222 -6.36 14.00 -11.62
CA ARG A 222 -7.64 14.38 -12.22
C ARG A 222 -7.45 15.21 -13.49
N GLU A 223 -6.53 16.17 -13.48
CA GLU A 223 -6.23 17.01 -14.64
C GLU A 223 -5.67 16.19 -15.80
N VAL A 224 -4.70 15.31 -15.55
CA VAL A 224 -4.17 14.39 -16.57
C VAL A 224 -5.26 13.49 -17.15
N GLN A 225 -6.11 12.91 -16.30
CA GLN A 225 -7.20 12.05 -16.76
C GLN A 225 -8.19 12.76 -17.69
N GLN A 226 -8.46 14.06 -17.48
CA GLN A 226 -9.31 14.84 -18.38
C GLN A 226 -8.70 14.97 -19.78
N VAL A 227 -7.39 15.21 -19.87
CA VAL A 227 -6.69 15.30 -21.15
C VAL A 227 -6.64 13.95 -21.84
N VAL A 228 -6.37 12.87 -21.10
CA VAL A 228 -6.36 11.49 -21.61
C VAL A 228 -7.74 11.10 -22.15
N GLN A 229 -8.82 11.44 -21.46
CA GLN A 229 -10.19 11.23 -21.98
C GLN A 229 -10.44 12.01 -23.27
N SER A 230 -10.01 13.27 -23.33
CA SER A 230 -10.14 14.08 -24.55
C SER A 230 -9.40 13.47 -25.73
N ALA A 231 -8.21 12.90 -25.50
CA ALA A 231 -7.45 12.21 -26.56
C ALA A 231 -8.17 10.97 -27.08
N THR A 232 -8.82 10.19 -26.22
CA THR A 232 -9.59 9.01 -26.67
C THR A 232 -10.85 9.39 -27.47
N LEU A 233 -11.46 10.53 -27.16
CA LEU A 233 -12.58 11.06 -27.95
C LEU A 233 -12.17 11.59 -29.34
N TYR A 234 -10.87 11.84 -29.56
CA TYR A 234 -10.32 12.27 -30.84
C TYR A 234 -10.26 11.13 -31.86
N LEU A 235 -10.36 9.86 -31.43
CA LEU A 235 -10.32 8.69 -32.27
C LEU A 235 -11.62 8.52 -33.06
N LEU A 236 -11.50 8.38 -34.37
CA LEU A 236 -12.64 8.16 -35.23
C LEU A 236 -13.06 6.68 -35.23
N PRO A 237 -14.36 6.38 -35.12
CA PRO A 237 -14.83 5.01 -35.15
C PRO A 237 -14.65 4.35 -36.52
N GLY A 238 -14.37 3.06 -36.52
CA GLY A 238 -14.24 2.27 -37.77
C GLY A 238 -12.86 2.33 -38.43
N CYS A 239 -11.91 3.05 -37.87
CA CYS A 239 -10.52 3.09 -38.32
C CYS A 239 -9.73 1.84 -37.93
N THR A 240 -8.68 1.54 -38.69
CA THR A 240 -7.69 0.50 -38.39
C THR A 240 -6.81 0.90 -37.21
N ALA A 241 -6.08 -0.07 -36.63
CA ALA A 241 -5.13 0.22 -35.56
C ALA A 241 -4.07 1.26 -36.00
N MET A 242 -3.56 1.16 -37.22
CA MET A 242 -2.55 2.08 -37.75
C MET A 242 -3.09 3.50 -37.93
N GLU A 243 -4.33 3.66 -38.36
CA GLU A 243 -4.99 4.98 -38.43
C GLU A 243 -5.20 5.58 -37.03
N HIS A 244 -5.58 4.77 -36.04
CA HIS A 244 -5.67 5.22 -34.64
C HIS A 244 -4.32 5.68 -34.07
N TYR A 245 -3.23 4.95 -34.36
CA TYR A 245 -1.88 5.42 -33.98
C TYR A 245 -1.55 6.77 -34.63
N GLY A 246 -1.88 6.94 -35.90
CA GLY A 246 -1.69 8.21 -36.62
C GLY A 246 -2.51 9.35 -35.99
N GLN A 247 -3.76 9.10 -35.61
CA GLN A 247 -4.60 10.09 -34.93
C GLN A 247 -4.02 10.48 -33.55
N LEU A 248 -3.56 9.52 -32.77
CA LEU A 248 -2.92 9.81 -31.47
C LEU A 248 -1.57 10.54 -31.63
N TYR A 249 -0.79 10.18 -32.65
CA TYR A 249 0.42 10.90 -33.02
C TYR A 249 0.11 12.38 -33.34
N THR A 250 -0.87 12.62 -34.21
CA THR A 250 -1.31 13.98 -34.60
C THR A 250 -1.80 14.75 -33.37
N PHE A 251 -2.63 14.11 -32.52
CA PHE A 251 -3.09 14.73 -31.28
C PHE A 251 -1.94 15.25 -30.42
N LEU A 252 -0.86 14.47 -30.29
CA LEU A 252 0.30 14.86 -29.49
C LEU A 252 1.14 15.92 -30.19
N MET A 253 1.43 15.75 -31.47
CA MET A 253 2.35 16.63 -32.18
C MET A 253 1.77 18.02 -32.48
N GLU A 254 0.46 18.15 -32.58
CA GLU A 254 -0.20 19.45 -32.74
C GLU A 254 -0.29 20.27 -31.47
N ARG A 255 -0.23 19.62 -30.28
CA ARG A 255 -0.50 20.27 -28.98
C ARG A 255 0.71 20.46 -28.10
N PHE A 256 1.74 19.62 -28.29
CA PHE A 256 2.84 19.53 -27.35
C PHE A 256 4.19 19.72 -28.06
N HIS A 257 5.18 20.23 -27.29
CA HIS A 257 6.48 20.57 -27.81
C HIS A 257 7.61 19.88 -27.05
N TYR A 258 8.68 19.53 -27.78
CA TYR A 258 9.88 19.00 -27.17
C TYR A 258 10.60 20.05 -26.32
N SER A 259 10.95 19.70 -25.08
CA SER A 259 11.80 20.48 -24.20
C SER A 259 12.59 19.56 -23.28
N LEU A 260 13.86 19.93 -23.03
CA LEU A 260 14.72 19.26 -22.06
C LEU A 260 14.51 19.75 -20.62
N GLU A 261 13.56 20.65 -20.37
CA GLU A 261 13.22 21.07 -19.03
C GLU A 261 12.73 19.87 -18.24
N ASN A 262 13.50 19.47 -17.23
CA ASN A 262 13.21 18.33 -16.40
C ASN A 262 12.00 18.62 -15.50
N SER A 263 10.89 17.96 -15.79
CA SER A 263 9.77 17.87 -14.86
C SER A 263 9.92 16.64 -13.97
N VAL A 264 9.63 16.81 -12.68
CA VAL A 264 9.53 15.68 -11.75
C VAL A 264 8.43 14.69 -12.20
N THR A 265 7.46 15.18 -12.94
CA THR A 265 6.29 14.44 -13.45
C THR A 265 6.18 14.58 -14.96
N PRO A 266 6.91 13.78 -15.76
CA PRO A 266 6.98 13.96 -17.22
C PRO A 266 5.62 13.98 -17.91
N ALA A 267 4.70 13.07 -17.55
CA ALA A 267 3.37 13.04 -18.14
C ALA A 267 2.53 14.28 -17.81
N TYR A 268 2.58 14.75 -16.57
CA TYR A 268 1.89 15.98 -16.17
C TYR A 268 2.43 17.19 -16.90
N SER A 269 3.76 17.33 -16.97
CA SER A 269 4.42 18.41 -17.69
C SER A 269 4.02 18.41 -19.16
N LEU A 270 4.05 17.26 -19.83
CA LEU A 270 3.66 17.17 -21.23
C LEU A 270 2.18 17.52 -21.42
N LEU A 271 1.27 16.86 -20.68
CA LEU A 271 -0.17 16.96 -20.91
C LEU A 271 -0.78 18.30 -20.45
N LEU A 272 -0.24 18.92 -19.39
CA LEU A 272 -0.80 20.15 -18.83
C LEU A 272 0.02 21.41 -19.17
N HIS A 273 1.35 21.28 -19.26
CA HIS A 273 2.22 22.42 -19.59
C HIS A 273 2.65 22.44 -21.05
N GLY A 274 2.36 21.38 -21.79
CA GLY A 274 2.59 21.33 -23.24
C GLY A 274 4.04 21.02 -23.63
N VAL A 275 4.91 20.70 -22.68
CA VAL A 275 6.35 20.48 -22.92
C VAL A 275 6.86 19.20 -22.28
N GLY A 276 7.77 18.51 -22.96
CA GLY A 276 8.37 17.29 -22.44
C GLY A 276 9.55 16.78 -23.27
N ASP A 277 10.32 15.86 -22.67
CA ASP A 277 11.43 15.16 -23.32
C ASP A 277 10.94 13.89 -24.05
N SER A 278 11.86 13.15 -24.69
CA SER A 278 11.54 11.91 -25.41
C SER A 278 10.83 10.88 -24.53
N ARG A 279 11.17 10.82 -23.25
CA ARG A 279 10.55 9.91 -22.27
C ARG A 279 9.10 10.29 -22.00
N ALA A 280 8.82 11.58 -21.84
CA ALA A 280 7.47 12.09 -21.64
C ALA A 280 6.57 11.75 -22.83
N PHE A 281 7.02 12.06 -24.07
CA PHE A 281 6.30 11.75 -25.30
C PHE A 281 6.05 10.24 -25.45
N ALA A 282 7.07 9.42 -25.29
CA ALA A 282 6.95 7.97 -25.43
C ALA A 282 6.01 7.36 -24.39
N SER A 283 6.09 7.81 -23.13
CA SER A 283 5.23 7.34 -22.04
C SER A 283 3.77 7.74 -22.25
N VAL A 284 3.51 8.97 -22.62
CA VAL A 284 2.16 9.48 -22.86
C VAL A 284 1.55 8.82 -24.10
N PHE A 285 2.30 8.66 -25.18
CA PHE A 285 1.80 7.95 -26.36
C PHE A 285 1.43 6.49 -26.03
N SER A 286 2.29 5.79 -25.29
CA SER A 286 2.01 4.44 -24.82
C SER A 286 0.74 4.38 -23.95
N LEU A 287 0.56 5.35 -23.05
CA LEU A 287 -0.64 5.48 -22.24
C LEU A 287 -1.90 5.66 -23.10
N LEU A 288 -1.88 6.60 -24.05
CA LEU A 288 -3.02 6.87 -24.93
C LEU A 288 -3.38 5.66 -25.78
N CYS A 289 -2.38 4.98 -26.35
CA CYS A 289 -2.58 3.72 -27.07
C CYS A 289 -3.24 2.66 -26.17
N GLN A 290 -2.76 2.48 -24.97
CA GLN A 290 -3.34 1.52 -24.01
C GLN A 290 -4.80 1.84 -23.68
N LYS A 291 -5.13 3.13 -23.47
CA LYS A 291 -6.53 3.57 -23.23
C LYS A 291 -7.41 3.34 -24.46
N ALA A 292 -6.84 3.37 -25.65
CA ALA A 292 -7.52 3.05 -26.91
C ALA A 292 -7.61 1.54 -27.22
N GLY A 293 -7.05 0.67 -26.34
CA GLY A 293 -7.00 -0.78 -26.56
C GLY A 293 -5.95 -1.21 -27.60
N LEU A 294 -4.98 -0.36 -27.92
CA LEU A 294 -3.92 -0.60 -28.87
C LEU A 294 -2.65 -1.10 -28.16
N TYR A 295 -1.91 -1.98 -28.83
CA TYR A 295 -0.60 -2.40 -28.33
C TYR A 295 0.42 -1.28 -28.51
N CYS A 296 1.09 -0.89 -27.42
CA CYS A 296 2.19 0.05 -27.46
C CYS A 296 3.14 -0.19 -26.29
N GLN A 297 4.41 -0.32 -26.57
CA GLN A 297 5.46 -0.48 -25.58
C GLN A 297 6.50 0.63 -25.74
N THR A 298 6.90 1.25 -24.62
CA THR A 298 8.00 2.21 -24.64
C THR A 298 9.33 1.48 -24.76
N VAL A 299 10.15 1.90 -25.70
CA VAL A 299 11.53 1.44 -25.90
C VAL A 299 12.49 2.48 -25.32
N SER A 300 13.46 2.01 -24.55
CA SER A 300 14.54 2.83 -24.01
C SER A 300 15.86 2.43 -24.67
N GLY A 301 16.62 3.42 -25.09
CA GLY A 301 17.89 3.20 -25.77
C GLY A 301 18.65 4.50 -25.99
N THR A 302 19.40 4.58 -27.10
CA THR A 302 20.05 5.82 -27.52
C THR A 302 19.70 6.17 -28.95
N ARG A 303 19.68 7.46 -29.24
CA ARG A 303 19.61 8.03 -30.58
C ARG A 303 20.80 8.93 -30.80
N ASN A 304 21.67 8.61 -31.79
CA ASN A 304 22.91 9.30 -32.05
C ASN A 304 23.84 9.41 -30.81
N GLY A 305 23.83 8.37 -29.94
CA GLY A 305 24.63 8.31 -28.73
C GLY A 305 24.01 8.99 -27.49
N GLU A 306 22.90 9.69 -27.62
CA GLU A 306 22.16 10.31 -26.51
C GLU A 306 21.05 9.39 -26.00
N SER A 307 20.78 9.40 -24.69
CA SER A 307 19.67 8.63 -24.10
C SER A 307 18.34 9.08 -24.70
N TRP A 308 17.58 8.14 -25.23
CA TRP A 308 16.35 8.42 -25.97
C TRP A 308 15.27 7.38 -25.72
N ASN A 309 14.00 7.79 -25.82
CA ASN A 309 12.87 6.90 -25.69
C ASN A 309 11.94 7.08 -26.90
N TRP A 310 11.38 5.95 -27.36
CA TRP A 310 10.39 5.90 -28.43
C TRP A 310 9.42 4.75 -28.20
N ASN A 311 8.59 4.41 -29.16
CA ASN A 311 7.55 3.41 -28.99
C ASN A 311 7.69 2.27 -30.00
N LEU A 312 7.29 1.06 -29.59
CA LEU A 312 7.04 -0.09 -30.44
C LEU A 312 5.54 -0.35 -30.45
N ILE A 313 4.92 -0.33 -31.62
CA ILE A 313 3.50 -0.55 -31.86
C ILE A 313 3.28 -1.83 -32.68
N SER A 314 2.03 -2.30 -32.79
CA SER A 314 1.70 -3.47 -33.61
C SER A 314 0.38 -3.25 -34.34
N ASP A 315 0.33 -3.69 -35.60
CA ASP A 315 -0.91 -3.79 -36.38
C ASP A 315 -1.67 -5.11 -36.18
N GLY A 316 -1.16 -5.98 -35.29
CA GLY A 316 -1.65 -7.33 -35.01
C GLY A 316 -0.94 -8.44 -35.80
N GLN A 317 -0.10 -8.11 -36.77
CA GLN A 317 0.70 -9.05 -37.58
C GLN A 317 2.19 -8.84 -37.36
N GLN A 318 2.63 -7.60 -37.29
CA GLN A 318 4.04 -7.24 -37.14
C GLN A 318 4.19 -6.03 -36.22
N PHE A 319 5.44 -5.74 -35.85
CA PHE A 319 5.80 -4.63 -34.97
C PHE A 319 6.49 -3.52 -35.76
N PHE A 320 6.35 -2.29 -35.26
CA PHE A 320 6.97 -1.11 -35.87
C PHE A 320 7.45 -0.16 -34.77
N HIS A 321 8.58 0.49 -35.01
CA HIS A 321 9.05 1.58 -34.19
C HIS A 321 8.40 2.90 -34.58
N VAL A 322 8.05 3.70 -33.58
CA VAL A 322 7.53 5.06 -33.75
C VAL A 322 8.28 5.99 -32.80
N ASP A 323 9.09 6.88 -33.34
CA ASP A 323 9.66 8.01 -32.60
C ASP A 323 8.87 9.27 -32.92
N LEU A 324 8.11 9.77 -31.95
CA LEU A 324 7.27 10.96 -32.11
C LEU A 324 8.11 12.21 -32.44
N LEU A 325 9.35 12.25 -31.95
CA LEU A 325 10.25 13.40 -32.07
C LEU A 325 11.20 13.29 -33.26
N ARG A 326 11.00 12.32 -34.16
CA ARG A 326 11.78 12.22 -35.38
C ARG A 326 11.48 13.35 -36.36
N GLY A 327 10.28 13.93 -36.25
CA GLY A 327 9.77 14.98 -37.14
C GLY A 327 9.05 14.42 -38.38
N GLY A 328 8.19 15.24 -38.97
CA GLY A 328 7.40 14.89 -40.15
C GLY A 328 6.05 14.24 -39.81
N GLU A 329 5.55 13.44 -40.72
CA GLU A 329 4.27 12.71 -40.56
C GLU A 329 4.47 11.41 -39.79
N PHE A 330 3.36 10.85 -39.30
CA PHE A 330 3.36 9.54 -38.64
C PHE A 330 3.98 8.48 -39.56
N THR A 331 5.15 7.97 -39.17
CA THR A 331 5.93 7.04 -40.00
C THR A 331 6.36 5.87 -39.13
N PRO A 332 5.66 4.74 -39.13
CA PRO A 332 6.11 3.50 -38.52
C PRO A 332 7.33 2.92 -39.25
N LEU A 333 8.31 2.45 -38.51
CA LEU A 333 9.60 1.99 -39.04
C LEU A 333 9.89 0.56 -38.58
N GLU A 334 10.48 -0.21 -39.48
CA GLU A 334 11.07 -1.51 -39.19
C GLU A 334 12.48 -1.36 -38.59
N ASP A 335 12.99 -2.39 -37.89
CA ASP A 335 14.28 -2.39 -37.22
C ASP A 335 15.44 -1.87 -38.14
N TRP A 336 15.49 -2.34 -39.36
CA TRP A 336 16.54 -1.98 -40.31
C TRP A 336 16.50 -0.51 -40.78
N ARG A 337 15.39 0.19 -40.53
CA ARG A 337 15.22 1.62 -40.83
C ARG A 337 15.50 2.53 -39.63
N MET A 338 15.84 1.94 -38.47
CA MET A 338 16.16 2.67 -37.22
C MET A 338 17.63 3.08 -37.18
N GLU A 339 18.08 3.80 -38.22
CA GLU A 339 19.45 4.28 -38.36
C GLU A 339 19.79 5.30 -37.25
N GLY A 340 20.91 5.10 -36.55
CA GLY A 340 21.33 5.93 -35.41
C GLY A 340 20.69 5.58 -34.06
N TYR A 341 19.81 4.56 -34.01
CA TYR A 341 19.24 4.08 -32.76
C TYR A 341 19.94 2.80 -32.30
N VAL A 342 20.11 2.68 -30.96
CA VAL A 342 20.63 1.47 -30.30
C VAL A 342 19.75 1.14 -29.11
N TRP A 343 19.31 -0.12 -29.01
CA TRP A 343 18.51 -0.64 -27.90
C TRP A 343 18.87 -2.09 -27.60
N ASP A 344 18.35 -2.64 -26.52
CA ASP A 344 18.46 -4.07 -26.23
C ASP A 344 17.45 -4.85 -27.08
N TYR A 345 17.92 -5.44 -28.17
CA TYR A 345 17.09 -6.23 -29.10
C TYR A 345 16.43 -7.43 -28.41
N SER A 346 16.99 -7.95 -27.34
CA SER A 346 16.44 -9.11 -26.62
C SER A 346 15.24 -8.75 -25.74
N ALA A 347 15.11 -7.48 -25.38
CA ALA A 347 14.05 -6.99 -24.50
C ALA A 347 12.73 -6.66 -25.21
N TYR A 348 12.74 -6.63 -26.55
CA TYR A 348 11.58 -6.22 -27.35
C TYR A 348 11.30 -7.18 -28.51
N PRO A 349 10.03 -7.31 -28.95
CA PRO A 349 9.71 -8.02 -30.19
C PRO A 349 10.43 -7.41 -31.38
N ALA A 350 10.95 -8.28 -32.28
CA ALA A 350 11.60 -7.82 -33.52
C ALA A 350 10.59 -7.24 -34.50
N SER A 351 10.92 -6.11 -35.10
CA SER A 351 10.17 -5.48 -36.18
C SER A 351 10.81 -5.87 -37.51
N VAL A 352 10.57 -7.10 -37.96
CA VAL A 352 11.06 -7.62 -39.26
C VAL A 352 9.93 -7.61 -40.27
N ALA A 353 10.26 -7.19 -41.49
CA ALA A 353 9.36 -7.38 -42.64
C ALA A 353 9.04 -8.88 -42.78
N ALA A 354 7.75 -9.21 -42.91
CA ALA A 354 7.38 -10.57 -43.27
C ALA A 354 8.13 -10.95 -44.56
N VAL A 355 9.07 -11.91 -44.44
CA VAL A 355 9.72 -12.49 -45.62
C VAL A 355 8.61 -13.12 -46.44
N GLN A 356 8.21 -12.48 -47.53
CA GLN A 356 7.33 -13.13 -48.50
C GLN A 356 8.07 -14.40 -48.97
N PRO A 357 7.44 -15.58 -48.88
CA PRO A 357 8.03 -16.76 -49.49
C PRO A 357 8.23 -16.44 -50.97
N THR A 358 9.49 -16.37 -51.37
CA THR A 358 9.83 -16.33 -52.81
C THR A 358 9.26 -17.59 -53.41
N GLY A 359 8.12 -17.44 -54.13
CA GLY A 359 7.56 -18.52 -54.87
C GLY A 359 8.59 -18.98 -55.92
N GLU A 360 9.03 -20.23 -55.79
CA GLU A 360 9.60 -21.01 -56.88
C GLU A 360 8.48 -21.53 -57.80
#